data_037c34d9d23c1c06c45ab93c43ce948c
#
_entry.id   037c34d9d23c1c06c45ab93c43ce948c
#
_cell.length_a   1.000
_cell.length_b   1.000
_cell.length_c   1.000
_cell.angle_alpha   90.00
_cell.angle_beta   90.00
_cell.angle_gamma   90.00
#
_symmetry.space_group_name_H-M   'P 1'
#
loop_
_entity.id
_entity.type
_entity.pdbx_description
1 polymer ?
#
loop_
_entity_poly.entity_id
_entity_poly.type
_entity_poly.pdbx_seq_one_letter_code
_entity_poly.pdbx_strand_id
1 'polypeptide(L)'
;MVRVTPESIKLQGGALSVDFANSVDWTEDEQEIAATDALLEADSLDRWGRRLEVAGKPGGAEELELARGLRTALHLIYSALARGQEPDEFSLSRLRFAYAQAVAAGTLVKRPDGSFGLDWRDDEPRRVRFAVAADAVALLADPTRIARLHRCPGRDCGWIFLDLSGRRRWCSMQTCGSREKMRRMYERKRAERSADHT
;
A
#
# COMPACT_ATOMS: atom_id res chain seq x y z
N MET A 1 -13.17 -15.20 -11.93
CA MET A 1 -12.51 -14.31 -10.94
C MET A 1 -12.90 -12.89 -11.28
N VAL A 2 -13.37 -12.09 -10.33
CA VAL A 2 -13.65 -10.66 -10.55
C VAL A 2 -12.30 -9.96 -10.62
N ARG A 3 -12.06 -9.21 -11.69
CA ARG A 3 -10.83 -8.43 -11.88
C ARG A 3 -10.77 -7.31 -10.84
N VAL A 4 -9.63 -7.13 -10.19
CA VAL A 4 -9.38 -5.98 -9.32
C VAL A 4 -9.15 -4.74 -10.19
N THR A 5 -9.77 -3.63 -9.82
CA THR A 5 -9.65 -2.35 -10.54
C THR A 5 -9.30 -1.23 -9.55
N PRO A 6 -8.83 -0.06 -10.03
CA PRO A 6 -8.58 1.09 -9.16
C PRO A 6 -9.78 1.48 -8.27
N GLU A 7 -11.01 1.28 -8.78
CA GLU A 7 -12.24 1.62 -8.06
C GLU A 7 -12.64 0.55 -7.03
N SER A 8 -12.33 -0.73 -7.32
CA SER A 8 -12.76 -1.86 -6.48
C SER A 8 -11.77 -2.22 -5.38
N ILE A 9 -10.50 -1.83 -5.51
CA ILE A 9 -9.48 -2.14 -4.51
C ILE A 9 -9.79 -1.46 -3.18
N LYS A 10 -9.56 -2.18 -2.10
CA LYS A 10 -9.84 -1.67 -0.75
C LYS A 10 -8.72 -0.74 -0.29
N LEU A 11 -9.09 0.42 0.23
CA LEU A 11 -8.18 1.39 0.86
C LEU A 11 -8.20 1.14 2.39
N GLN A 12 -7.32 0.32 2.87
CA GLN A 12 -7.27 -0.15 4.27
C GLN A 12 -5.88 -0.06 4.88
N GLY A 13 -4.94 0.51 4.14
CA GLY A 13 -3.55 0.72 4.60
C GLY A 13 -3.44 1.76 5.71
N GLY A 14 -4.29 2.78 5.70
CA GLY A 14 -4.29 3.85 6.71
C GLY A 14 -3.36 5.02 6.38
N ALA A 15 -2.72 5.00 5.20
CA ALA A 15 -1.98 6.10 4.60
C ALA A 15 -2.00 5.94 3.08
N LEU A 16 -1.87 7.05 2.35
CA LEU A 16 -1.89 7.07 0.88
C LEU A 16 -0.84 6.12 0.29
N SER A 17 0.39 6.20 0.76
CA SER A 17 1.52 5.39 0.30
C SER A 17 1.38 3.91 0.65
N VAL A 18 0.74 3.58 1.78
CA VAL A 18 0.46 2.20 2.18
C VAL A 18 -0.68 1.62 1.34
N ASP A 19 -1.74 2.39 1.07
CA ASP A 19 -2.81 1.98 0.16
C ASP A 19 -2.29 1.80 -1.27
N PHE A 20 -1.33 2.63 -1.69
CA PHE A 20 -0.67 2.47 -2.98
C PHE A 20 0.17 1.18 -3.05
N ALA A 21 0.95 0.87 -2.02
CA ALA A 21 1.71 -0.38 -1.93
C ALA A 21 0.80 -1.61 -2.00
N ASN A 22 -0.43 -1.52 -1.47
CA ASN A 22 -1.46 -2.55 -1.51
C ASN A 22 -2.32 -2.52 -2.79
N SER A 23 -1.95 -1.78 -3.83
CA SER A 23 -2.69 -1.79 -5.10
C SER A 23 -2.52 -3.09 -5.90
N VAL A 24 -1.79 -4.04 -5.38
CA VAL A 24 -1.65 -5.43 -5.81
C VAL A 24 -1.55 -6.34 -4.58
N ASP A 25 -1.92 -7.62 -4.71
CA ASP A 25 -1.65 -8.60 -3.66
C ASP A 25 -0.21 -9.14 -3.78
N TRP A 26 0.34 -9.58 -2.66
CA TRP A 26 1.72 -10.03 -2.53
C TRP A 26 1.79 -11.47 -2.01
N THR A 27 2.73 -12.25 -2.51
CA THR A 27 3.04 -13.57 -1.94
C THR A 27 3.80 -13.43 -0.61
N GLU A 28 4.03 -14.56 0.07
CA GLU A 28 4.88 -14.58 1.27
C GLU A 28 6.33 -14.16 0.95
N ASP A 29 6.81 -14.50 -0.25
CA ASP A 29 8.14 -14.15 -0.78
C ASP A 29 8.18 -12.76 -1.44
N GLU A 30 7.18 -11.92 -1.19
CA GLU A 30 7.12 -10.52 -1.65
C GLU A 30 7.12 -10.34 -3.17
N GLN A 31 6.50 -11.31 -3.88
CA GLN A 31 6.25 -11.18 -5.31
C GLN A 31 4.83 -10.67 -5.57
N GLU A 32 4.68 -9.78 -6.55
CA GLU A 32 3.38 -9.28 -6.98
C GLU A 32 2.53 -10.39 -7.61
N ILE A 33 1.26 -10.50 -7.20
CA ILE A 33 0.30 -11.41 -7.80
C ILE A 33 -0.40 -10.68 -8.95
N ALA A 34 0.16 -10.77 -10.15
CA ALA A 34 -0.28 -10.01 -11.32
C ALA A 34 -1.80 -10.06 -11.60
N ALA A 35 -2.48 -11.17 -11.26
CA ALA A 35 -3.92 -11.31 -11.43
C ALA A 35 -4.75 -10.37 -10.53
N THR A 36 -4.14 -9.78 -9.51
CA THR A 36 -4.78 -8.86 -8.54
C THR A 36 -4.33 -7.41 -8.70
N ASP A 37 -3.48 -7.12 -9.69
CA ASP A 37 -2.95 -5.78 -9.92
C ASP A 37 -4.06 -4.82 -10.39
N ALA A 38 -4.34 -3.81 -9.57
CA ALA A 38 -5.29 -2.75 -9.90
C ALA A 38 -4.71 -1.73 -10.90
N LEU A 39 -3.39 -1.75 -11.16
CA LEU A 39 -2.69 -0.79 -12.00
C LEU A 39 -2.18 -1.42 -13.31
N LEU A 40 -3.01 -2.22 -13.99
CA LEU A 40 -2.63 -2.92 -15.22
C LEU A 40 -2.80 -2.08 -16.49
N GLU A 41 -3.81 -1.21 -16.54
CA GLU A 41 -4.15 -0.43 -17.72
C GLU A 41 -3.46 0.93 -17.71
N ALA A 42 -3.21 1.51 -18.88
CA ALA A 42 -2.47 2.76 -19.01
C ALA A 42 -3.11 3.93 -18.24
N ASP A 43 -4.44 3.92 -18.05
CA ASP A 43 -5.19 4.95 -17.31
C ASP A 43 -5.45 4.58 -15.83
N SER A 44 -5.03 3.39 -15.40
CA SER A 44 -5.36 2.87 -14.07
C SER A 44 -4.77 3.71 -12.94
N LEU A 45 -3.57 4.26 -13.13
CA LEU A 45 -2.93 5.16 -12.17
C LEU A 45 -3.75 6.44 -11.97
N ASP A 46 -4.23 7.03 -13.06
CA ASP A 46 -5.04 8.26 -13.02
C ASP A 46 -6.41 8.00 -12.38
N ARG A 47 -7.01 6.84 -12.66
CA ARG A 47 -8.28 6.41 -12.05
C ARG A 47 -8.13 6.20 -10.55
N TRP A 48 -7.03 5.58 -10.12
CA TRP A 48 -6.69 5.42 -8.71
C TRP A 48 -6.47 6.78 -8.04
N GLY A 49 -5.73 7.68 -8.68
CA GLY A 49 -5.47 9.03 -8.20
C GLY A 49 -6.74 9.88 -8.07
N ARG A 50 -7.67 9.80 -9.05
CA ARG A 50 -8.96 10.50 -8.97
C ARG A 50 -9.79 10.07 -7.77
N ARG A 51 -9.80 8.79 -7.44
CA ARG A 51 -10.51 8.27 -6.27
C ARG A 51 -10.00 8.86 -4.95
N LEU A 52 -8.74 9.27 -4.91
CA LEU A 52 -8.06 9.81 -3.72
C LEU A 52 -7.77 11.31 -3.84
N GLU A 53 -8.34 11.97 -4.84
CA GLU A 53 -8.22 13.41 -5.08
C GLU A 53 -6.76 13.90 -5.25
N VAL A 54 -5.89 13.00 -5.75
CA VAL A 54 -4.48 13.30 -6.02
C VAL A 54 -4.11 13.18 -7.50
N ALA A 55 -5.09 13.05 -8.40
CA ALA A 55 -4.83 12.96 -9.83
C ALA A 55 -4.40 14.30 -10.43
N GLY A 56 -3.54 14.18 -11.46
CA GLY A 56 -3.22 15.27 -12.39
C GLY A 56 -3.72 14.95 -13.80
N LYS A 57 -3.01 15.42 -14.83
CA LYS A 57 -3.19 14.92 -16.20
C LYS A 57 -2.71 13.46 -16.31
N PRO A 58 -3.26 12.68 -17.24
CA PRO A 58 -2.76 11.33 -17.50
C PRO A 58 -1.26 11.32 -17.83
N GLY A 59 -0.51 10.47 -17.10
CA GLY A 59 0.93 10.34 -17.26
C GLY A 59 1.37 9.33 -18.32
N GLY A 60 0.42 8.53 -18.83
CA GLY A 60 0.70 7.50 -19.83
C GLY A 60 1.46 6.28 -19.28
N ALA A 61 1.93 5.43 -20.20
CA ALA A 61 2.54 4.14 -19.86
C ALA A 61 3.87 4.29 -19.10
N GLU A 62 4.70 5.26 -19.44
CA GLU A 62 5.99 5.48 -18.77
C GLU A 62 5.80 5.87 -17.30
N GLU A 63 4.89 6.80 -17.02
CA GLU A 63 4.60 7.19 -15.64
C GLU A 63 3.97 6.05 -14.83
N LEU A 64 3.12 5.24 -15.46
CA LEU A 64 2.55 4.05 -14.84
C LEU A 64 3.67 3.08 -14.41
N GLU A 65 4.65 2.80 -15.27
CA GLU A 65 5.77 1.91 -14.93
C GLU A 65 6.66 2.48 -13.81
N LEU A 66 6.92 3.79 -13.81
CA LEU A 66 7.64 4.45 -12.73
C LEU A 66 6.87 4.35 -11.39
N ALA A 67 5.57 4.53 -11.45
CA ALA A 67 4.69 4.41 -10.28
C ALA A 67 4.62 2.97 -9.76
N ARG A 68 4.53 1.96 -10.62
CA ARG A 68 4.61 0.54 -10.23
C ARG A 68 5.95 0.19 -9.61
N GLY A 69 7.05 0.70 -10.16
CA GLY A 69 8.37 0.55 -9.55
C GLY A 69 8.48 1.18 -8.16
N LEU A 70 7.84 2.34 -7.94
CA LEU A 70 7.72 2.93 -6.60
C LEU A 70 6.84 2.08 -5.68
N ARG A 71 5.72 1.53 -6.17
CA ARG A 71 4.84 0.63 -5.42
C ARG A 71 5.62 -0.55 -4.83
N THR A 72 6.38 -1.24 -5.69
CA THR A 72 7.22 -2.37 -5.27
C THR A 72 8.24 -1.95 -4.21
N ALA A 73 8.93 -0.83 -4.41
CA ALA A 73 9.89 -0.31 -3.44
C ALA A 73 9.23 0.01 -2.09
N LEU A 74 8.05 0.65 -2.09
CA LEU A 74 7.31 0.97 -0.86
C LEU A 74 6.87 -0.30 -0.13
N HIS A 75 6.37 -1.30 -0.85
CA HIS A 75 6.01 -2.57 -0.23
C HIS A 75 7.21 -3.22 0.48
N LEU A 76 8.37 -3.29 -0.18
CA LEU A 76 9.59 -3.89 0.40
C LEU A 76 10.08 -3.08 1.62
N ILE A 77 10.09 -1.75 1.54
CA ILE A 77 10.44 -0.88 2.67
C ILE A 77 9.51 -1.14 3.86
N TYR A 78 8.21 -1.08 3.67
CA TYR A 78 7.25 -1.23 4.75
C TYR A 78 7.22 -2.65 5.31
N SER A 79 7.41 -3.66 4.46
CA SER A 79 7.48 -5.05 4.88
C SER A 79 8.72 -5.33 5.73
N ALA A 80 9.89 -4.77 5.38
CA ALA A 80 11.09 -4.85 6.19
C ALA A 80 10.88 -4.20 7.57
N LEU A 81 10.39 -2.96 7.59
CA LEU A 81 10.12 -2.23 8.84
C LEU A 81 9.10 -2.94 9.73
N ALA A 82 8.02 -3.49 9.16
CA ALA A 82 7.01 -4.26 9.90
C ALA A 82 7.58 -5.55 10.53
N ARG A 83 8.74 -6.04 10.04
CA ARG A 83 9.49 -7.16 10.59
C ARG A 83 10.65 -6.74 11.50
N GLY A 84 10.83 -5.45 11.73
CA GLY A 84 11.97 -4.92 12.50
C GLY A 84 13.31 -5.08 11.78
N GLN A 85 13.28 -5.11 10.43
CA GLN A 85 14.46 -5.24 9.58
C GLN A 85 14.77 -3.90 8.89
N GLU A 86 16.03 -3.70 8.51
CA GLU A 86 16.43 -2.55 7.70
C GLU A 86 15.97 -2.74 6.25
N PRO A 87 15.35 -1.72 5.63
CA PRO A 87 15.02 -1.74 4.21
C PRO A 87 16.28 -1.79 3.33
N ASP A 88 16.18 -2.42 2.18
CA ASP A 88 17.28 -2.47 1.21
C ASP A 88 17.53 -1.11 0.53
N GLU A 89 18.79 -0.84 0.20
CA GLU A 89 19.22 0.45 -0.38
C GLU A 89 18.62 0.71 -1.78
N PHE A 90 18.33 -0.33 -2.54
CA PHE A 90 17.71 -0.16 -3.86
C PHE A 90 16.28 0.38 -3.74
N SER A 91 15.49 -0.16 -2.83
CA SER A 91 14.13 0.32 -2.54
C SER A 91 14.14 1.75 -1.98
N LEU A 92 15.06 2.04 -1.04
CA LEU A 92 15.24 3.40 -0.51
C LEU A 92 15.64 4.39 -1.59
N SER A 93 16.54 4.00 -2.50
CA SER A 93 16.98 4.88 -3.59
C SER A 93 15.86 5.20 -4.58
N ARG A 94 14.97 4.25 -4.87
CA ARG A 94 13.77 4.50 -5.70
C ARG A 94 12.82 5.51 -5.06
N LEU A 95 12.55 5.36 -3.77
CA LEU A 95 11.73 6.33 -3.03
C LEU A 95 12.40 7.70 -3.02
N ARG A 96 13.70 7.77 -2.71
CA ARG A 96 14.50 9.01 -2.72
C ARG A 96 14.41 9.71 -4.07
N PHE A 97 14.54 8.98 -5.17
CA PHE A 97 14.45 9.53 -6.53
C PHE A 97 13.06 10.12 -6.81
N ALA A 98 11.99 9.38 -6.51
CA ALA A 98 10.62 9.86 -6.70
C ALA A 98 10.34 11.11 -5.85
N TYR A 99 10.80 11.11 -4.59
CA TYR A 99 10.61 12.25 -3.68
C TYR A 99 11.41 13.47 -4.11
N ALA A 100 12.66 13.31 -4.57
CA ALA A 100 13.45 14.41 -5.08
C ALA A 100 12.78 15.12 -6.27
N GLN A 101 12.18 14.34 -7.19
CA GLN A 101 11.38 14.89 -8.29
C GLN A 101 10.12 15.61 -7.78
N ALA A 102 9.46 15.04 -6.78
CA ALA A 102 8.27 15.65 -6.17
C ALA A 102 8.59 17.01 -5.53
N VAL A 103 9.70 17.10 -4.80
CA VAL A 103 10.17 18.35 -4.19
C VAL A 103 10.54 19.38 -5.26
N ALA A 104 11.26 18.97 -6.30
CA ALA A 104 11.70 19.89 -7.38
C ALA A 104 10.53 20.47 -8.19
N ALA A 105 9.43 19.72 -8.33
CA ALA A 105 8.24 20.15 -9.09
C ALA A 105 7.16 20.78 -8.20
N GLY A 106 7.24 20.61 -6.87
CA GLY A 106 6.21 21.03 -5.93
C GLY A 106 6.35 22.48 -5.46
N THR A 107 5.25 23.01 -4.98
CA THR A 107 5.16 24.28 -4.27
C THR A 107 4.74 24.04 -2.83
N LEU A 108 5.34 24.73 -1.88
CA LEU A 108 4.88 24.71 -0.48
C LEU A 108 3.60 25.54 -0.33
N VAL A 109 2.53 24.86 0.10
CA VAL A 109 1.24 25.50 0.33
C VAL A 109 0.81 25.32 1.79
N LYS A 110 0.12 26.32 2.32
CA LYS A 110 -0.50 26.25 3.66
C LYS A 110 -1.80 25.45 3.56
N ARG A 111 -1.96 24.46 4.42
CA ARG A 111 -3.17 23.63 4.52
C ARG A 111 -4.19 24.26 5.47
N PRO A 112 -5.47 23.82 5.42
CA PRO A 112 -6.52 24.34 6.31
C PRO A 112 -6.23 24.16 7.80
N ASP A 113 -5.49 23.13 8.19
CA ASP A 113 -5.06 22.83 9.56
C ASP A 113 -3.88 23.70 10.04
N GLY A 114 -3.40 24.61 9.18
CA GLY A 114 -2.29 25.51 9.47
C GLY A 114 -0.90 24.91 9.15
N SER A 115 -0.80 23.62 8.86
CA SER A 115 0.44 22.99 8.43
C SER A 115 0.83 23.41 7.01
N PHE A 116 2.07 23.10 6.61
CA PHE A 116 2.54 23.26 5.24
C PHE A 116 2.79 21.91 4.59
N GLY A 117 2.57 21.82 3.29
CA GLY A 117 2.86 20.63 2.52
C GLY A 117 3.15 20.95 1.06
N LEU A 118 3.71 19.99 0.36
CA LEU A 118 3.88 20.08 -1.08
C LEU A 118 2.53 19.93 -1.77
N ASP A 119 2.33 20.73 -2.79
CA ASP A 119 1.26 20.58 -3.77
C ASP A 119 1.82 20.78 -5.17
N TRP A 120 1.13 20.25 -6.17
CA TRP A 120 1.55 20.26 -7.56
C TRP A 120 0.40 20.79 -8.43
N ARG A 121 0.78 21.33 -9.58
CA ARG A 121 -0.20 21.82 -10.56
C ARG A 121 -1.20 20.72 -10.93
N ASP A 122 -2.43 21.10 -11.22
CA ASP A 122 -3.50 20.17 -11.62
C ASP A 122 -3.20 19.47 -12.96
N ASP A 123 -2.32 20.03 -13.78
CA ASP A 123 -1.87 19.45 -15.02
C ASP A 123 -0.55 18.66 -14.93
N GLU A 124 0.01 18.43 -13.72
CA GLU A 124 1.21 17.65 -13.52
C GLU A 124 0.92 16.15 -13.71
N PRO A 125 1.48 15.49 -14.74
CA PRO A 125 1.17 14.09 -15.03
C PRO A 125 1.74 13.11 -13.98
N ARG A 126 2.72 13.53 -13.19
CA ARG A 126 3.37 12.72 -12.13
C ARG A 126 2.75 12.95 -10.76
N ARG A 127 1.66 13.71 -10.66
CA ARG A 127 1.06 14.15 -9.39
C ARG A 127 0.73 12.98 -8.46
N VAL A 128 0.19 11.89 -8.98
CA VAL A 128 -0.11 10.68 -8.18
C VAL A 128 1.16 10.12 -7.53
N ARG A 129 2.19 9.88 -8.32
CA ARG A 129 3.46 9.33 -7.82
C ARG A 129 4.15 10.29 -6.86
N PHE A 130 4.07 11.59 -7.10
CA PHE A 130 4.61 12.61 -6.22
C PHE A 130 3.90 12.67 -4.88
N ALA A 131 2.57 12.62 -4.86
CA ALA A 131 1.78 12.60 -3.64
C ALA A 131 2.09 11.33 -2.82
N VAL A 132 2.18 10.18 -3.47
CA VAL A 132 2.55 8.90 -2.85
C VAL A 132 3.96 8.97 -2.25
N ALA A 133 4.95 9.49 -2.99
CA ALA A 133 6.32 9.60 -2.48
C ALA A 133 6.42 10.57 -1.29
N ALA A 134 5.71 11.69 -1.34
CA ALA A 134 5.68 12.66 -0.25
C ALA A 134 5.01 12.09 1.02
N ASP A 135 3.89 11.37 0.88
CA ASP A 135 3.24 10.69 2.01
C ASP A 135 4.14 9.59 2.59
N ALA A 136 4.84 8.84 1.75
CA ALA A 136 5.78 7.81 2.19
C ALA A 136 6.91 8.40 3.04
N VAL A 137 7.55 9.48 2.58
CA VAL A 137 8.61 10.15 3.33
C VAL A 137 8.07 10.74 4.64
N ALA A 138 6.90 11.35 4.63
CA ALA A 138 6.25 11.86 5.84
C ALA A 138 5.94 10.74 6.85
N LEU A 139 5.53 9.55 6.37
CA LEU A 139 5.34 8.37 7.22
C LEU A 139 6.67 7.91 7.82
N LEU A 140 7.71 7.78 7.01
CA LEU A 140 9.04 7.31 7.42
C LEU A 140 9.78 8.31 8.31
N ALA A 141 9.42 9.59 8.28
CA ALA A 141 9.96 10.61 9.17
C ALA A 141 9.34 10.60 10.57
N ASP A 142 8.29 9.80 10.79
CA ASP A 142 7.59 9.71 12.08
C ASP A 142 7.78 8.31 12.71
N PRO A 143 8.67 8.18 13.72
CA PRO A 143 8.91 6.91 14.41
C PRO A 143 7.65 6.32 15.04
N THR A 144 6.68 7.16 15.42
CA THR A 144 5.41 6.68 16.02
C THR A 144 4.52 6.02 14.99
N ARG A 145 4.55 6.47 13.76
CA ARG A 145 3.84 5.85 12.63
C ARG A 145 4.55 4.58 12.17
N ILE A 146 5.88 4.58 12.11
CA ILE A 146 6.66 3.36 11.78
C ILE A 146 6.34 2.24 12.76
N ALA A 147 6.31 2.52 14.07
CA ALA A 147 5.98 1.55 15.10
C ALA A 147 4.55 0.96 14.98
N ARG A 148 3.69 1.57 14.16
CA ARG A 148 2.32 1.12 13.87
C ARG A 148 2.17 0.42 12.53
N LEU A 149 3.26 0.27 11.77
CA LEU A 149 3.26 -0.52 10.55
C LEU A 149 3.22 -2.01 10.88
N HIS A 150 2.30 -2.72 10.26
CA HIS A 150 2.15 -4.16 10.41
C HIS A 150 1.99 -4.83 9.05
N ARG A 151 2.60 -6.00 8.89
CA ARG A 151 2.26 -6.92 7.81
C ARG A 151 1.11 -7.81 8.25
N CYS A 152 0.13 -7.99 7.40
CA CYS A 152 -1.03 -8.84 7.70
C CYS A 152 -0.56 -10.30 7.91
N PRO A 153 -0.89 -10.94 9.05
CA PRO A 153 -0.53 -12.34 9.30
C PRO A 153 -1.49 -13.34 8.62
N GLY A 154 -2.39 -12.86 7.75
CA GLY A 154 -3.28 -13.72 6.97
C GLY A 154 -2.48 -14.57 5.99
N ARG A 155 -2.80 -15.87 5.91
CA ARG A 155 -2.19 -16.75 4.94
C ARG A 155 -2.44 -16.23 3.53
N ASP A 156 -1.39 -16.21 2.71
CA ASP A 156 -1.41 -15.68 1.34
C ASP A 156 -1.89 -14.21 1.26
N CYS A 157 -1.50 -13.40 2.26
CA CYS A 157 -1.77 -11.97 2.32
C CYS A 157 -0.49 -11.21 2.67
N GLY A 158 0.04 -10.46 1.73
CA GLY A 158 1.23 -9.62 1.92
C GLY A 158 0.92 -8.16 2.25
N TRP A 159 -0.34 -7.80 2.48
CA TRP A 159 -0.73 -6.41 2.70
C TRP A 159 -0.12 -5.80 3.95
N ILE A 160 0.27 -4.55 3.83
CA ILE A 160 0.75 -3.71 4.92
C ILE A 160 -0.41 -2.83 5.43
N PHE A 161 -0.43 -2.51 6.71
CA PHE A 161 -1.39 -1.57 7.27
C PHE A 161 -0.83 -0.84 8.49
N LEU A 162 -1.33 0.37 8.73
CA LEU A 162 -1.10 1.12 9.96
C LEU A 162 -2.18 0.76 10.98
N ASP A 163 -1.78 0.31 12.16
CA ASP A 163 -2.71 0.14 13.28
C ASP A 163 -2.81 1.44 14.08
N LEU A 164 -3.62 2.38 13.60
CA LEU A 164 -3.87 3.64 14.28
C LEU A 164 -4.65 3.47 15.60
N SER A 165 -5.35 2.36 15.76
CA SER A 165 -6.19 2.09 16.94
C SER A 165 -5.47 1.30 18.04
N GLY A 166 -4.33 0.67 17.76
CA GLY A 166 -3.64 -0.27 18.63
C GLY A 166 -4.38 -1.61 18.81
N ARG A 167 -5.38 -1.92 17.96
CA ARG A 167 -6.23 -3.12 18.07
C ARG A 167 -6.34 -3.94 16.78
N ARG A 168 -5.82 -3.43 15.66
CA ARG A 168 -5.89 -4.16 14.39
C ARG A 168 -4.89 -5.30 14.38
N ARG A 169 -5.37 -6.49 14.17
CA ARG A 169 -4.56 -7.70 13.97
C ARG A 169 -4.44 -8.08 12.49
N TRP A 170 -5.39 -7.65 11.65
CA TRP A 170 -5.54 -8.02 10.24
C TRP A 170 -5.65 -6.77 9.38
N CYS A 171 -5.21 -6.85 8.13
CA CYS A 171 -5.48 -5.77 7.17
C CYS A 171 -6.98 -5.52 7.03
N SER A 172 -7.81 -6.57 7.18
CA SER A 172 -9.26 -6.48 7.23
C SER A 172 -9.86 -7.63 8.03
N MET A 173 -10.77 -7.32 8.96
CA MET A 173 -11.56 -8.33 9.66
C MET A 173 -12.53 -9.06 8.73
N GLN A 174 -13.09 -8.35 7.73
CA GLN A 174 -14.05 -8.93 6.78
C GLN A 174 -13.42 -9.91 5.79
N THR A 175 -12.11 -9.83 5.57
CA THR A 175 -11.36 -10.72 4.66
C THR A 175 -10.43 -11.63 5.43
N CYS A 176 -9.26 -11.19 5.81
CA CYS A 176 -8.24 -12.01 6.45
C CYS A 176 -8.67 -12.52 7.82
N GLY A 177 -9.31 -11.68 8.65
CA GLY A 177 -9.83 -12.09 9.94
C GLY A 177 -10.92 -13.17 9.83
N SER A 178 -11.86 -13.00 8.89
CA SER A 178 -12.92 -13.99 8.65
C SER A 178 -12.36 -15.29 8.08
N ARG A 179 -11.44 -15.25 7.11
CA ARG A 179 -10.77 -16.44 6.57
C ARG A 179 -10.07 -17.24 7.68
N GLU A 180 -9.35 -16.58 8.55
CA GLU A 180 -8.65 -17.21 9.66
C GLU A 180 -9.61 -17.83 10.69
N LYS A 181 -10.70 -17.13 11.02
CA LYS A 181 -11.76 -17.67 11.88
C LYS A 181 -12.37 -18.95 11.31
N MET A 182 -12.69 -18.94 10.03
CA MET A 182 -13.22 -20.11 9.34
C MET A 182 -12.23 -21.27 9.33
N ARG A 183 -10.96 -21.02 9.01
CA ARG A 183 -9.89 -22.02 9.03
C ARG A 183 -9.80 -22.72 10.37
N ARG A 184 -9.72 -21.95 11.47
CA ARG A 184 -9.67 -22.51 12.85
C ARG A 184 -10.91 -23.34 13.19
N MET A 185 -12.08 -22.91 12.72
CA MET A 185 -13.30 -23.68 12.92
C MET A 185 -13.24 -25.03 12.21
N TYR A 186 -12.77 -25.07 10.96
CA TYR A 186 -12.63 -26.33 10.21
C TYR A 186 -11.58 -27.26 10.82
N GLU A 187 -10.44 -26.73 11.24
CA GLU A 187 -9.38 -27.52 11.90
C GLU A 187 -9.90 -28.17 13.18
N ARG A 188 -10.62 -27.42 14.02
CA ARG A 188 -11.24 -27.97 15.24
C ARG A 188 -12.24 -29.08 14.93
N LYS A 189 -13.16 -28.86 13.99
CA LYS A 189 -14.13 -29.90 13.58
C LYS A 189 -13.45 -31.15 13.01
N ARG A 190 -12.33 -30.97 12.31
CA ARG A 190 -11.56 -32.11 11.77
C ARG A 190 -10.91 -32.90 12.89
N ALA A 191 -10.33 -32.24 13.89
CA ALA A 191 -9.72 -32.87 15.06
C ALA A 191 -10.77 -33.65 15.89
N GLU A 192 -11.94 -33.08 16.12
CA GLU A 192 -13.06 -33.74 16.82
C GLU A 192 -13.49 -35.04 16.09
N ARG A 193 -13.69 -34.99 14.76
CA ARG A 193 -14.04 -36.18 13.97
C ARG A 193 -12.96 -37.27 14.00
N SER A 194 -11.68 -36.90 14.05
CA SER A 194 -10.60 -37.89 14.12
C SER A 194 -10.53 -38.56 15.48
N ALA A 195 -10.89 -37.85 16.55
CA ALA A 195 -10.97 -38.41 17.91
C ALA A 195 -12.13 -39.39 18.11
N ASP A 196 -13.28 -39.15 17.41
CA ASP A 196 -14.45 -40.02 17.49
C ASP A 196 -14.29 -41.36 16.72
N HIS A 197 -13.21 -41.51 15.93
CA HIS A 197 -12.95 -42.72 15.12
C HIS A 197 -11.77 -43.56 15.67
N THR A 198 -11.24 -43.22 16.84
CA THR A 198 -10.18 -43.94 17.56
C THR A 198 -10.71 -44.56 18.83
#